data_c71ac43bc118d8694857cba0b27d8fc0
#
_entry.id   c71ac43bc118d8694857cba0b27d8fc0
#
_cell.length_a   1.000
_cell.length_b   1.000
_cell.length_c   1.000
_cell.angle_alpha   90.00
_cell.angle_beta   90.00
_cell.angle_gamma   90.00
#
_symmetry.space_group_name_H-M   'P 1'
#
loop_
_entity.id
_entity.type
_entity.pdbx_description
1 polymer ?
#
loop_
_entity_poly.entity_id
_entity_poly.type
_entity_poly.pdbx_seq_one_letter_code
_entity_poly.pdbx_strand_id
1 'polypeptide(L)'
;MKALRKQKIETANIQVGDQMVIPLAELGEFTATAHKVTDESVMFIFDEYVTCRPMNNCSTNKGGFEKSDLKKWMDTVLFMAFPEELRDKIYGLTIPTVGQIVGHEDEWDNKNLEPDSDEQLPLMKECKNRIACFEDQLTWGWLRNATKEGFSSARFANVYYGGYA
;
A
#
# COMPACT_ATOMS: atom_id res chain seq x y z
N MET A 1 10.22 -14.22 -34.06
CA MET A 1 9.96 -14.01 -32.64
C MET A 1 10.88 -12.89 -32.11
N LYS A 2 10.38 -11.67 -31.94
CA LYS A 2 11.16 -10.58 -31.33
C LYS A 2 11.05 -10.71 -29.82
N ALA A 3 12.18 -10.97 -29.15
CA ALA A 3 12.27 -10.94 -27.72
C ALA A 3 12.04 -9.49 -27.24
N LEU A 4 10.96 -9.26 -26.50
CA LEU A 4 10.71 -8.01 -25.80
C LEU A 4 11.79 -7.87 -24.71
N ARG A 5 12.78 -7.01 -24.93
CA ARG A 5 13.69 -6.56 -23.87
C ARG A 5 12.84 -5.77 -22.87
N LYS A 6 12.71 -6.30 -21.61
CA LYS A 6 12.26 -5.50 -20.49
C LYS A 6 13.17 -4.27 -20.41
N GLN A 7 12.61 -3.08 -20.62
CA GLN A 7 13.34 -1.85 -20.37
C GLN A 7 13.57 -1.79 -18.86
N LYS A 8 14.83 -1.86 -18.45
CA LYS A 8 15.25 -1.62 -17.09
C LYS A 8 14.91 -0.15 -16.78
N ILE A 9 14.04 0.09 -15.79
CA ILE A 9 13.82 1.44 -15.28
C ILE A 9 15.18 1.89 -14.76
N GLU A 10 15.70 3.02 -15.25
CA GLU A 10 16.87 3.64 -14.66
C GLU A 10 16.45 4.22 -13.29
N THR A 11 16.51 3.39 -12.24
CA THR A 11 16.31 3.79 -10.85
C THR A 11 17.50 4.62 -10.32
N ALA A 12 18.53 4.79 -11.14
CA ALA A 12 19.83 5.37 -10.78
C ALA A 12 19.77 6.79 -10.21
N ASN A 13 18.64 7.49 -10.34
CA ASN A 13 18.49 8.88 -9.87
C ASN A 13 17.35 9.08 -8.85
N ILE A 14 16.57 8.03 -8.49
CA ILE A 14 15.47 8.17 -7.53
C ILE A 14 15.98 7.86 -6.13
N GLN A 15 15.63 8.73 -5.18
CA GLN A 15 15.98 8.59 -3.77
C GLN A 15 14.70 8.48 -2.91
N VAL A 16 14.85 7.92 -1.71
CA VAL A 16 13.76 7.92 -0.72
C VAL A 16 13.38 9.36 -0.39
N GLY A 17 12.10 9.66 -0.48
CA GLY A 17 11.54 11.00 -0.32
C GLY A 17 11.25 11.75 -1.63
N ASP A 18 11.74 11.25 -2.77
CA ASP A 18 11.38 11.83 -4.07
C ASP A 18 9.90 11.63 -4.36
N GLN A 19 9.28 12.63 -4.95
CA GLN A 19 7.85 12.65 -5.23
C GLN A 19 7.56 12.72 -6.72
N MET A 20 6.47 12.09 -7.12
CA MET A 20 5.93 12.22 -8.46
C MET A 20 4.40 12.37 -8.42
N VAL A 21 3.86 13.17 -9.32
CA VAL A 21 2.41 13.27 -9.53
C VAL A 21 1.98 12.23 -10.55
N ILE A 22 0.99 11.43 -10.20
CA ILE A 22 0.45 10.37 -11.04
C ILE A 22 -1.02 10.71 -11.35
N PRO A 23 -1.36 11.00 -12.61
CA PRO A 23 -2.74 11.13 -13.02
C PRO A 23 -3.38 9.74 -13.12
N LEU A 24 -4.43 9.50 -12.35
CA LEU A 24 -5.24 8.28 -12.42
C LEU A 24 -6.55 8.61 -13.13
N ALA A 25 -6.81 7.95 -14.26
CA ALA A 25 -8.01 8.19 -15.05
C ALA A 25 -9.28 8.09 -14.19
N GLU A 26 -10.17 9.06 -14.29
CA GLU A 26 -11.44 9.18 -13.57
C GLU A 26 -11.33 9.30 -12.03
N LEU A 27 -10.11 9.18 -11.47
CA LEU A 27 -9.88 9.26 -10.02
C LEU A 27 -9.22 10.59 -9.61
N GLY A 28 -8.45 11.21 -10.50
CA GLY A 28 -7.74 12.46 -10.21
C GLY A 28 -6.22 12.34 -10.26
N GLU A 29 -5.53 13.37 -9.80
CA GLU A 29 -4.08 13.42 -9.70
C GLU A 29 -3.65 13.19 -8.26
N PHE A 30 -2.69 12.30 -8.04
CA PHE A 30 -2.20 11.93 -6.73
C PHE A 30 -0.68 12.06 -6.67
N THR A 31 -0.17 12.61 -5.57
CA THR A 31 1.26 12.60 -5.29
C THR A 31 1.66 11.26 -4.68
N ALA A 32 2.72 10.66 -5.20
CA ALA A 32 3.31 9.45 -4.68
C ALA A 32 4.75 9.71 -4.26
N THR A 33 5.10 9.30 -3.05
CA THR A 33 6.44 9.45 -2.46
C THR A 33 7.19 8.12 -2.53
N ALA A 34 8.47 8.15 -2.92
CA ALA A 34 9.35 6.99 -2.90
C ALA A 34 9.75 6.64 -1.46
N HIS A 35 9.37 5.45 -1.00
CA HIS A 35 9.61 4.97 0.38
C HIS A 35 10.71 3.93 0.48
N LYS A 36 10.95 3.17 -0.59
CA LYS A 36 12.03 2.18 -0.65
C LYS A 36 12.59 2.15 -2.06
N VAL A 37 13.91 2.23 -2.16
CA VAL A 37 14.64 2.16 -3.44
C VAL A 37 15.60 0.99 -3.36
N THR A 38 15.59 0.16 -4.38
CA THR A 38 16.51 -0.96 -4.58
C THR A 38 17.14 -0.86 -5.96
N ASP A 39 18.11 -1.70 -6.27
CA ASP A 39 18.74 -1.73 -7.60
C ASP A 39 17.76 -2.12 -8.72
N GLU A 40 16.63 -2.75 -8.37
CA GLU A 40 15.68 -3.30 -9.33
C GLU A 40 14.35 -2.57 -9.37
N SER A 41 13.95 -1.92 -8.26
CA SER A 41 12.63 -1.34 -8.12
C SER A 41 12.56 -0.18 -7.13
N VAL A 42 11.53 0.62 -7.25
CA VAL A 42 11.15 1.65 -6.29
C VAL A 42 9.74 1.38 -5.80
N MET A 43 9.55 1.40 -4.47
CA MET A 43 8.24 1.38 -3.85
C MET A 43 7.77 2.82 -3.66
N PHE A 44 6.68 3.17 -4.32
CA PHE A 44 5.97 4.42 -4.12
C PHE A 44 4.72 4.19 -3.28
N ILE A 45 4.44 5.12 -2.37
CA ILE A 45 3.17 5.15 -1.62
C ILE A 45 2.51 6.50 -1.94
N PHE A 46 1.22 6.48 -2.23
CA PHE A 46 0.44 7.70 -2.39
C PHE A 46 0.33 8.43 -1.06
N ASP A 47 0.50 9.75 -1.10
CA ASP A 47 0.44 10.60 0.08
C ASP A 47 -0.99 10.75 0.61
N GLU A 48 -1.99 10.49 -0.25
CA GLU A 48 -3.42 10.50 0.05
C GLU A 48 -4.06 9.16 -0.31
N TYR A 49 -5.18 8.84 0.32
CA TYR A 49 -5.95 7.66 -0.06
C TYR A 49 -6.69 7.89 -1.38
N VAL A 50 -6.44 6.99 -2.32
CA VAL A 50 -7.03 7.07 -3.68
C VAL A 50 -8.53 6.78 -3.68
N THR A 51 -9.03 6.04 -2.70
CA THR A 51 -10.43 5.64 -2.61
C THR A 51 -10.81 5.25 -1.19
N CYS A 52 -12.10 5.35 -0.88
CA CYS A 52 -12.70 4.81 0.34
C CYS A 52 -13.48 3.54 -0.01
N ARG A 53 -12.92 2.36 0.28
CA ARG A 53 -13.52 1.06 -0.05
C ARG A 53 -13.37 0.07 1.10
N PRO A 54 -14.35 -0.83 1.31
CA PRO A 54 -14.16 -1.94 2.23
C PRO A 54 -13.09 -2.91 1.71
N MET A 55 -12.43 -3.63 2.62
CA MET A 55 -11.50 -4.68 2.25
C MET A 55 -12.21 -5.82 1.50
N ASN A 56 -13.39 -6.22 1.99
CA ASN A 56 -14.27 -7.21 1.38
C ASN A 56 -15.73 -6.76 1.45
N ASN A 57 -16.56 -7.21 0.53
CA ASN A 57 -17.98 -6.92 0.51
C ASN A 57 -18.77 -7.66 1.62
N CYS A 58 -18.12 -8.62 2.30
CA CYS A 58 -18.65 -9.31 3.46
C CYS A 58 -17.59 -9.38 4.57
N SER A 59 -18.03 -9.64 5.81
CA SER A 59 -17.14 -9.72 6.97
C SER A 59 -16.33 -11.01 6.94
N THR A 60 -15.23 -11.01 6.20
CA THR A 60 -14.29 -12.13 6.07
C THR A 60 -12.86 -11.62 5.93
N ASN A 61 -11.89 -12.38 6.46
CA ASN A 61 -10.46 -12.20 6.23
C ASN A 61 -9.83 -13.45 5.59
N LYS A 62 -10.67 -14.40 5.15
CA LYS A 62 -10.22 -15.68 4.58
C LYS A 62 -9.41 -15.46 3.30
N GLY A 63 -8.17 -15.95 3.33
CA GLY A 63 -7.22 -15.80 2.23
C GLY A 63 -6.44 -14.49 2.24
N GLY A 64 -6.60 -13.68 3.31
CA GLY A 64 -5.84 -12.46 3.53
C GLY A 64 -6.11 -11.38 2.47
N PHE A 65 -5.23 -10.40 2.44
CA PHE A 65 -5.32 -9.30 1.47
C PHE A 65 -5.30 -9.79 0.01
N GLU A 66 -4.48 -10.80 -0.31
CA GLU A 66 -4.30 -11.28 -1.70
C GLU A 66 -5.58 -11.83 -2.33
N LYS A 67 -6.55 -12.27 -1.51
CA LYS A 67 -7.86 -12.76 -1.97
C LYS A 67 -9.00 -11.78 -1.70
N SER A 68 -8.69 -10.57 -1.23
CA SER A 68 -9.70 -9.57 -0.91
C SER A 68 -10.32 -8.94 -2.16
N ASP A 69 -11.54 -8.41 -2.01
CA ASP A 69 -12.19 -7.63 -3.06
C ASP A 69 -11.44 -6.33 -3.35
N LEU A 70 -10.78 -5.74 -2.34
CA LEU A 70 -9.92 -4.58 -2.52
C LEU A 70 -8.74 -4.90 -3.44
N LYS A 71 -8.02 -6.01 -3.20
CA LYS A 71 -6.91 -6.43 -4.06
C LYS A 71 -7.35 -6.65 -5.50
N LYS A 72 -8.47 -7.34 -5.68
CA LYS A 72 -9.05 -7.56 -7.00
C LYS A 72 -9.38 -6.24 -7.71
N TRP A 73 -9.96 -5.27 -7.00
CA TRP A 73 -10.22 -3.94 -7.55
C TRP A 73 -8.92 -3.21 -7.92
N MET A 74 -7.89 -3.30 -7.09
CA MET A 74 -6.59 -2.71 -7.37
C MET A 74 -5.95 -3.29 -8.63
N ASP A 75 -5.98 -4.61 -8.79
CA ASP A 75 -5.35 -5.29 -9.94
C ASP A 75 -6.14 -5.12 -11.25
N THR A 76 -7.38 -4.69 -11.18
CA THR A 76 -8.24 -4.50 -12.37
C THR A 76 -8.51 -3.02 -12.61
N VAL A 77 -9.31 -2.38 -11.76
CA VAL A 77 -9.79 -1.02 -12.00
C VAL A 77 -8.69 0.02 -11.74
N LEU A 78 -8.03 -0.04 -10.58
CA LEU A 78 -6.97 0.91 -10.26
C LEU A 78 -5.78 0.77 -11.22
N PHE A 79 -5.37 -0.46 -11.54
CA PHE A 79 -4.28 -0.69 -12.49
C PHE A 79 -4.56 -0.06 -13.86
N MET A 80 -5.80 -0.17 -14.34
CA MET A 80 -6.20 0.43 -15.62
C MET A 80 -6.30 1.95 -15.57
N ALA A 81 -6.44 2.55 -14.39
CA ALA A 81 -6.46 4.01 -14.22
C ALA A 81 -5.07 4.65 -14.38
N PHE A 82 -3.98 3.89 -14.24
CA PHE A 82 -2.63 4.40 -14.48
C PHE A 82 -2.41 4.72 -15.96
N PRO A 83 -1.58 5.74 -16.29
CA PRO A 83 -1.11 5.98 -17.64
C PRO A 83 -0.48 4.74 -18.27
N GLU A 84 -0.70 4.52 -19.56
CA GLU A 84 -0.22 3.33 -20.25
C GLU A 84 1.30 3.14 -20.14
N GLU A 85 2.06 4.23 -20.23
CA GLU A 85 3.51 4.23 -20.09
C GLU A 85 4.02 3.85 -18.70
N LEU A 86 3.18 3.97 -17.66
CA LEU A 86 3.49 3.51 -16.30
C LEU A 86 3.07 2.07 -16.07
N ARG A 87 1.95 1.62 -16.66
CA ARG A 87 1.45 0.25 -16.46
C ARG A 87 2.47 -0.82 -16.79
N ASP A 88 3.26 -0.63 -17.85
CA ASP A 88 4.32 -1.56 -18.24
C ASP A 88 5.49 -1.62 -17.23
N LYS A 89 5.58 -0.65 -16.32
CA LYS A 89 6.63 -0.53 -15.31
C LYS A 89 6.18 -0.96 -13.92
N ILE A 90 4.87 -1.09 -13.69
CA ILE A 90 4.30 -1.49 -12.41
C ILE A 90 4.45 -3.01 -12.23
N TYR A 91 5.19 -3.42 -11.20
CA TYR A 91 5.34 -4.84 -10.84
C TYR A 91 4.12 -5.39 -10.10
N GLY A 92 3.38 -4.53 -9.40
CA GLY A 92 2.18 -4.87 -8.66
C GLY A 92 1.67 -3.71 -7.83
N LEU A 93 0.40 -3.79 -7.45
CA LEU A 93 -0.25 -2.84 -6.56
C LEU A 93 -0.54 -3.54 -5.24
N THR A 94 -0.25 -2.87 -4.13
CA THR A 94 -0.46 -3.40 -2.78
C THR A 94 -0.78 -2.26 -1.81
N ILE A 95 -1.22 -2.62 -0.62
CA ILE A 95 -1.25 -1.71 0.53
C ILE A 95 -0.13 -2.11 1.51
N PRO A 96 0.34 -1.20 2.38
CA PRO A 96 1.42 -1.50 3.30
C PRO A 96 1.07 -2.58 4.34
N THR A 97 2.10 -3.18 4.93
CA THR A 97 1.99 -4.02 6.12
C THR A 97 2.10 -3.20 7.40
N VAL A 98 1.72 -3.79 8.54
CA VAL A 98 1.95 -3.22 9.87
C VAL A 98 3.43 -2.94 10.07
N GLY A 99 4.29 -3.93 9.75
CA GLY A 99 5.74 -3.78 9.86
C GLY A 99 6.26 -2.58 9.08
N GLN A 100 5.80 -2.36 7.84
CA GLN A 100 6.23 -1.23 7.02
C GLN A 100 5.84 0.13 7.59
N ILE A 101 4.69 0.24 8.26
CA ILE A 101 4.16 1.52 8.76
C ILE A 101 4.60 1.79 10.19
N VAL A 102 4.32 0.89 11.13
CA VAL A 102 4.55 1.14 12.58
C VAL A 102 5.67 0.30 13.19
N GLY A 103 6.18 -0.69 12.47
CA GLY A 103 7.17 -1.64 12.99
C GLY A 103 6.51 -2.80 13.74
N HIS A 104 7.31 -3.51 14.54
CA HIS A 104 6.90 -4.74 15.22
C HIS A 104 6.97 -4.65 16.75
N GLU A 105 6.92 -3.45 17.30
CA GLU A 105 7.06 -3.24 18.75
C GLU A 105 5.76 -3.50 19.53
N ASP A 106 4.60 -3.46 18.84
CA ASP A 106 3.30 -3.65 19.50
C ASP A 106 3.01 -5.14 19.76
N GLU A 107 2.86 -5.47 21.06
CA GLU A 107 2.60 -6.86 21.47
C GLU A 107 1.21 -7.35 21.06
N TRP A 108 0.22 -6.45 20.98
CA TRP A 108 -1.15 -6.80 20.60
C TRP A 108 -1.17 -7.22 19.12
N ASP A 109 -0.52 -6.45 18.26
CA ASP A 109 -0.41 -6.73 16.83
C ASP A 109 0.30 -8.06 16.60
N ASN A 110 1.44 -8.27 17.24
CA ASN A 110 2.22 -9.51 17.15
C ASN A 110 1.43 -10.73 17.60
N LYS A 111 0.55 -10.59 18.59
CA LYS A 111 -0.29 -11.67 19.12
C LYS A 111 -1.47 -11.99 18.20
N ASN A 112 -2.13 -10.99 17.66
CA ASN A 112 -3.47 -11.11 17.07
C ASN A 112 -3.51 -11.05 15.56
N LEU A 113 -2.49 -10.48 14.90
CA LEU A 113 -2.41 -10.36 13.46
C LEU A 113 -1.54 -11.46 12.83
N GLU A 114 -1.85 -11.82 11.60
CA GLU A 114 -0.93 -12.61 10.78
C GLU A 114 0.38 -11.84 10.63
N PRO A 115 1.52 -12.49 10.92
CA PRO A 115 2.81 -11.81 10.94
C PRO A 115 3.25 -11.39 9.54
N ASP A 116 4.01 -10.32 9.49
CA ASP A 116 4.85 -9.98 8.35
C ASP A 116 6.32 -9.88 8.82
N SER A 117 7.25 -9.89 7.88
CA SER A 117 8.70 -9.74 8.14
C SER A 117 9.24 -8.43 7.58
N ASP A 118 8.37 -7.51 7.25
CA ASP A 118 8.77 -6.24 6.65
C ASP A 118 9.42 -5.32 7.70
N GLU A 119 10.48 -4.64 7.30
CA GLU A 119 11.09 -3.59 8.10
C GLU A 119 10.30 -2.28 7.97
N GLN A 120 10.24 -1.51 9.04
CA GLN A 120 9.63 -0.19 9.02
C GLN A 120 10.31 0.71 7.99
N LEU A 121 9.50 1.29 7.10
CA LEU A 121 9.99 2.20 6.08
C LEU A 121 10.61 3.46 6.73
N PRO A 122 11.78 3.93 6.24
CA PRO A 122 12.51 5.02 6.89
C PRO A 122 11.66 6.26 7.15
N LEU A 123 10.85 6.69 6.18
CA LEU A 123 9.98 7.87 6.34
C LEU A 123 8.84 7.62 7.33
N MET A 124 8.39 6.38 7.49
CA MET A 124 7.30 6.01 8.41
C MET A 124 7.75 5.98 9.88
N LYS A 125 9.03 6.16 10.19
CA LYS A 125 9.51 6.35 11.56
C LYS A 125 8.96 7.65 12.18
N GLU A 126 8.71 8.65 11.35
CA GLU A 126 8.02 9.87 11.78
C GLU A 126 6.50 9.68 11.71
N CYS A 127 5.82 9.76 12.85
CA CYS A 127 4.37 9.51 12.98
C CYS A 127 3.53 10.35 12.00
N LYS A 128 3.92 11.60 11.74
CA LYS A 128 3.21 12.48 10.79
C LYS A 128 3.11 11.91 9.36
N ASN A 129 4.10 11.10 8.95
CA ASN A 129 4.13 10.52 7.60
C ASN A 129 3.23 9.27 7.46
N ARG A 130 2.62 8.81 8.56
CA ARG A 130 1.65 7.71 8.59
C ARG A 130 0.22 8.20 8.45
N ILE A 131 0.02 9.51 8.49
CA ILE A 131 -1.29 10.15 8.47
C ILE A 131 -1.61 10.54 7.04
N ALA A 132 -2.77 10.14 6.55
CA ALA A 132 -3.22 10.49 5.21
C ALA A 132 -4.68 10.92 5.21
N CYS A 133 -5.08 11.61 4.15
CA CYS A 133 -6.42 12.12 3.93
C CYS A 133 -7.11 11.36 2.79
N PHE A 134 -8.43 11.40 2.80
CA PHE A 134 -9.27 11.12 1.65
C PHE A 134 -10.19 12.32 1.46
N GLU A 135 -10.17 12.95 0.26
CA GLU A 135 -10.95 14.16 -0.04
C GLU A 135 -10.77 15.25 1.04
N ASP A 136 -9.51 15.58 1.36
CA ASP A 136 -9.12 16.56 2.39
C ASP A 136 -9.56 16.23 3.83
N GLN A 137 -10.11 15.06 4.08
CA GLN A 137 -10.52 14.61 5.41
C GLN A 137 -9.52 13.60 5.96
N LEU A 138 -9.01 13.85 7.18
CA LEU A 138 -8.21 12.87 7.90
C LEU A 138 -9.02 11.58 8.08
N THR A 139 -8.45 10.46 7.68
CA THR A 139 -9.11 9.17 7.81
C THR A 139 -8.11 8.05 8.12
N TRP A 140 -8.63 6.88 8.38
CA TRP A 140 -7.83 5.68 8.60
C TRP A 140 -7.69 4.88 7.28
N GLY A 141 -6.64 4.11 7.16
CA GLY A 141 -6.38 3.28 5.98
C GLY A 141 -6.10 1.83 6.31
N TRP A 142 -6.44 0.95 5.39
CA TRP A 142 -6.18 -0.48 5.52
C TRP A 142 -4.70 -0.82 5.47
N LEU A 143 -4.32 -1.83 6.28
CA LEU A 143 -3.04 -2.54 6.20
C LEU A 143 -3.30 -4.00 5.79
N ARG A 144 -2.26 -4.68 5.26
CA ARG A 144 -2.40 -6.04 4.70
C ARG A 144 -2.68 -7.12 5.75
N ASN A 145 -2.23 -6.91 6.98
CA ASN A 145 -2.27 -7.94 8.01
C ASN A 145 -3.71 -8.24 8.43
N ALA A 146 -4.12 -9.46 8.21
CA ALA A 146 -5.39 -9.98 8.69
C ALA A 146 -5.26 -10.45 10.14
N THR A 147 -6.37 -10.50 10.87
CA THR A 147 -6.40 -11.20 12.18
C THR A 147 -6.19 -12.70 11.99
N LYS A 148 -5.46 -13.32 12.92
CA LYS A 148 -5.20 -14.77 12.94
C LYS A 148 -6.49 -15.57 13.00
N GLU A 149 -6.43 -16.80 12.52
CA GLU A 149 -7.52 -17.76 12.67
C GLU A 149 -7.87 -17.96 14.14
N GLY A 150 -9.16 -18.01 14.46
CA GLY A 150 -9.65 -18.10 15.84
C GLY A 150 -9.88 -16.76 16.53
N PHE A 151 -9.52 -15.63 15.94
CA PHE A 151 -9.91 -14.33 16.44
C PHE A 151 -11.44 -14.15 16.35
N SER A 152 -12.04 -13.46 17.34
CA SER A 152 -13.50 -13.39 17.51
C SER A 152 -14.25 -12.74 16.33
N SER A 153 -13.54 -12.01 15.46
CA SER A 153 -14.11 -11.39 14.26
C SER A 153 -13.08 -11.30 13.14
N ALA A 154 -13.54 -11.53 11.91
CA ALA A 154 -12.72 -11.34 10.71
C ALA A 154 -12.39 -9.85 10.53
N ARG A 155 -11.11 -9.49 10.64
CA ARG A 155 -10.63 -8.10 10.55
C ARG A 155 -9.31 -8.03 9.78
N PHE A 156 -8.98 -6.80 9.40
CA PHE A 156 -7.66 -6.40 8.92
C PHE A 156 -7.15 -5.26 9.79
N ALA A 157 -5.85 -5.17 9.93
CA ALA A 157 -5.21 -4.02 10.55
C ALA A 157 -5.50 -2.73 9.76
N ASN A 158 -5.44 -1.62 10.43
CA ASN A 158 -5.53 -0.30 9.82
C ASN A 158 -4.57 0.66 10.52
N VAL A 159 -4.12 1.68 9.80
CA VAL A 159 -3.46 2.83 10.40
C VAL A 159 -4.50 3.89 10.70
N TYR A 160 -4.53 4.34 11.95
CA TYR A 160 -5.50 5.33 12.43
C TYR A 160 -5.09 6.75 12.02
N TYR A 161 -6.03 7.69 12.04
CA TYR A 161 -5.77 9.10 11.74
C TYR A 161 -4.77 9.79 12.69
N GLY A 162 -4.38 9.13 13.78
CA GLY A 162 -3.29 9.54 14.66
C GLY A 162 -1.92 8.91 14.32
N GLY A 163 -1.83 8.09 13.25
CA GLY A 163 -0.58 7.45 12.83
C GLY A 163 -0.20 6.21 13.64
N TYR A 164 -1.15 5.58 14.34
CA TYR A 164 -1.01 4.32 15.07
C TYR A 164 -1.82 3.22 14.37
N ALA A 165 -1.36 1.97 14.44
CA ALA A 165 -2.08 0.80 13.95
C ALA A 165 -3.09 0.28 14.97
#